data_963e4c02f0d7a412002606804d19e079
#
_entry.id   963e4c02f0d7a412002606804d19e079
#
_cell.length_a   1.000
_cell.length_b   1.000
_cell.length_c   1.000
_cell.angle_alpha   90.00
_cell.angle_beta   90.00
_cell.angle_gamma   90.00
#
_symmetry.space_group_name_H-M   'P 1'
#
loop_
_entity.id
_entity.type
_entity.pdbx_description
1 polymer ?
#
loop_
_entity_poly.entity_id
_entity_poly.type
_entity_poly.pdbx_seq_one_letter_code
_entity_poly.pdbx_strand_id
1 'polypeptide(L)' 'MEEKSVCEAFQKNEDGTWKSIRATAMKVGNRTIAIHEGIVFKKGEPFLAVDVAEWLEEHCS' A
#
# COMPACT_ATOMS: atom_id res chain seq x y z
N MET A 1 7.49 -13.16 1.98
CA MET A 1 8.62 -12.40 2.52
C MET A 1 8.53 -10.94 2.11
N GLU A 2 8.62 -10.65 0.81
CA GLU A 2 8.51 -9.27 0.35
C GLU A 2 7.16 -8.66 0.68
N GLU A 3 6.11 -9.45 0.54
CA GLU A 3 4.76 -9.01 0.84
C GLU A 3 4.60 -8.60 2.29
N LYS A 4 5.19 -9.38 3.19
CA LYS A 4 5.13 -9.07 4.60
C LYS A 4 5.86 -7.78 4.92
N SER A 5 7.00 -7.53 4.26
CA SER A 5 7.75 -6.29 4.45
C SER A 5 6.94 -5.09 3.98
N VAL A 6 6.22 -5.25 2.87
CA VAL A 6 5.36 -4.20 2.36
C VAL A 6 4.23 -3.91 3.34
N CYS A 7 3.61 -4.97 3.88
CA CYS A 7 2.54 -4.79 4.84
C CYS A 7 2.99 -4.03 6.09
N GLU A 8 4.22 -4.28 6.53
CA GLU A 8 4.75 -3.61 7.71
C GLU A 8 5.04 -2.13 7.46
N ALA A 9 5.12 -1.73 6.20
CA ALA A 9 5.35 -0.33 5.86
C ALA A 9 4.07 0.49 5.82
N PHE A 10 2.93 -0.13 6.09
CA PHE A 10 1.64 0.54 6.05
C PHE A 10 0.89 0.36 7.35
N GLN A 11 0.05 1.33 7.65
CA GLN A 11 -0.82 1.29 8.81
C GLN A 11 -2.25 1.53 8.35
N LYS A 12 -3.16 0.66 8.77
CA LYS A 12 -4.58 0.85 8.46
C LYS A 12 -5.19 1.81 9.47
N ASN A 13 -5.90 2.81 8.95
CA ASN A 13 -6.57 3.79 9.78
C ASN A 13 -8.00 3.36 10.06
N GLU A 14 -8.61 3.98 11.07
CA GLU A 14 -9.98 3.63 11.48
C GLU A 14 -11.01 3.89 10.40
N ASP A 15 -10.74 4.84 9.52
CA ASP A 15 -11.67 5.18 8.44
C ASP A 15 -11.52 4.28 7.22
N GLY A 16 -10.68 3.27 7.31
CA GLY A 16 -10.47 2.33 6.21
C GLY A 16 -9.37 2.72 5.24
N THR A 17 -8.73 3.86 5.46
CA THR A 17 -7.61 4.24 4.62
C THR A 17 -6.33 3.59 5.11
N TRP A 18 -5.31 3.59 4.26
CA TRP A 18 -3.99 3.07 4.61
C TRP A 18 -2.97 4.19 4.47
N LYS A 19 -2.04 4.25 5.39
CA LYS A 19 -0.99 5.26 5.37
C LYS A 19 0.37 4.58 5.36
N SER A 20 1.27 5.05 4.49
CA SER A 20 2.63 4.55 4.49
C SER A 20 3.39 5.16 5.67
N ILE A 21 3.93 4.29 6.51
CA ILE A 21 4.66 4.72 7.71
C ILE A 21 6.16 4.62 7.51
N ARG A 22 6.60 4.10 6.37
CA ARG A 22 8.00 4.08 5.96
C ARG A 22 8.07 3.91 4.45
N ALA A 23 9.19 4.29 3.86
CA ALA A 23 9.39 4.12 2.43
C ALA A 23 9.49 2.64 2.08
N THR A 24 8.85 2.24 0.99
CA THR A 24 8.87 0.85 0.55
C THR A 24 8.67 0.79 -0.96
N ALA A 25 8.81 -0.40 -1.51
CA ALA A 25 8.48 -0.67 -2.89
C ALA A 25 7.57 -1.88 -2.92
N MET A 26 6.47 -1.78 -3.68
CA MET A 26 5.55 -2.89 -3.79
C MET A 26 5.52 -3.41 -5.22
N LYS A 27 5.39 -4.70 -5.35
CA LYS A 27 5.29 -5.35 -6.65
C LYS A 27 3.83 -5.66 -6.97
N VAL A 28 3.37 -5.14 -8.10
CA VAL A 28 2.02 -5.39 -8.57
C VAL A 28 2.13 -5.89 -10.01
N GLY A 29 1.91 -7.18 -10.21
CA GLY A 29 2.12 -7.80 -11.51
C GLY A 29 3.57 -7.68 -11.94
N ASN A 30 3.82 -7.03 -13.07
CA ASN A 30 5.17 -6.83 -13.60
C ASN A 30 5.78 -5.49 -13.20
N ARG A 31 5.09 -4.75 -12.35
CA ARG A 31 5.50 -3.38 -12.02
C ARG A 31 5.98 -3.30 -10.58
N THR A 32 6.95 -2.43 -10.36
CA THR A 32 7.40 -2.09 -9.02
C THR A 32 7.05 -0.63 -8.78
N ILE A 33 6.34 -0.37 -7.69
CA ILE A 33 5.90 0.97 -7.34
C ILE A 33 6.64 1.41 -6.09
N ALA A 34 7.40 2.50 -6.20
CA ALA A 34 8.08 3.07 -5.05
C ALA A 34 7.11 3.98 -4.30
N ILE A 35 7.01 3.78 -2.99
CA ILE A 35 6.09 4.53 -2.16
C ILE A 35 6.88 5.19 -1.05
N HIS A 36 6.72 6.51 -0.93
CA HIS A 36 7.38 7.27 0.12
C HIS A 36 6.55 7.27 1.40
N GLU A 37 7.19 7.55 2.49
CA GLU A 37 6.54 7.67 3.78
C GLU A 37 5.54 8.83 3.79
N GLY A 38 4.42 8.63 4.49
CA GLY A 38 3.46 9.71 4.72
C GLY A 38 2.37 9.85 3.67
N ILE A 39 2.23 8.89 2.79
CA ILE A 39 1.18 8.92 1.77
C ILE A 39 -0.03 8.15 2.27
N VAL A 40 -1.21 8.74 2.11
CA VAL A 40 -2.48 8.09 2.48
C VAL A 40 -3.14 7.54 1.22
N PHE A 41 -3.55 6.28 1.29
CA PHE A 41 -4.20 5.60 0.19
C PHE A 41 -5.64 5.28 0.58
N LYS A 42 -6.56 5.54 -0.34
CA LYS A 42 -7.97 5.34 -0.13
C LYS A 42 -8.49 4.37 -1.17
N LYS A 43 -9.36 3.47 -0.75
CA LYS A 43 -9.95 2.51 -1.67
C LYS A 43 -10.77 3.23 -2.72
N GLY A 44 -10.57 2.88 -3.97
CA GLY A 44 -11.21 3.54 -5.08
C GLY A 44 -10.43 4.74 -5.63
N GLU A 45 -9.30 5.09 -5.02
CA GLU A 45 -8.44 6.17 -5.50
C GLU A 45 -7.09 5.58 -5.92
N PRO A 46 -6.91 5.30 -7.20
CA PRO A 46 -5.71 4.63 -7.67
C PRO A 46 -4.48 5.53 -7.55
N PHE A 47 -3.36 4.89 -7.22
CA PHE A 47 -2.05 5.52 -7.21
C PHE A 47 -1.24 4.87 -8.32
N LEU A 48 -0.82 5.66 -9.31
CA LEU A 48 -0.11 5.13 -10.49
C LEU A 48 -0.88 3.97 -11.12
N ALA A 49 -2.18 4.15 -11.28
CA ALA A 49 -3.11 3.18 -11.86
C ALA A 49 -3.30 1.90 -11.05
N VAL A 50 -2.91 1.92 -9.77
CA VAL A 50 -3.07 0.78 -8.89
C VAL A 50 -3.87 1.20 -7.66
N ASP A 51 -4.92 0.47 -7.33
CA ASP A 51 -5.67 0.71 -6.10
C ASP A 51 -4.88 0.08 -4.95
N VAL A 52 -4.00 0.88 -4.37
CA VAL A 52 -3.08 0.41 -3.32
C VAL A 52 -3.84 -0.06 -2.09
N ALA A 53 -4.89 0.68 -1.70
CA ALA A 53 -5.67 0.30 -0.53
C ALA A 53 -6.34 -1.06 -0.72
N GLU A 54 -6.89 -1.31 -1.90
CA GLU A 54 -7.50 -2.59 -2.19
C GLU A 54 -6.47 -3.72 -2.17
N TRP A 55 -5.31 -3.47 -2.76
CA TRP A 55 -4.22 -4.44 -2.76
C TRP A 55 -3.83 -4.79 -1.33
N LEU A 56 -3.73 -3.77 -0.45
CA LEU A 56 -3.37 -3.98 0.94
C LEU A 56 -4.45 -4.76 1.70
N GLU A 57 -5.71 -4.51 1.40
CA GLU A 57 -6.80 -5.28 2.02
C GLU A 57 -6.73 -6.75 1.64
N GLU A 58 -6.37 -7.04 0.38
CA GLU A 58 -6.29 -8.42 -0.08
C GLU A 58 -5.06 -9.15 0.44
N HIS A 59 -3.95 -8.46 0.60
CA HIS A 59 -2.68 -9.09 0.94
C HIS A 59 -2.24 -8.89 2.38
N CYS A 60 -2.78 -7.90 3.06
CA CYS A 60 -2.30 -7.49 4.38
C CYS A 60 -3.35 -7.53 5.49
N SER A 61 -4.58 -7.87 5.18
CA SER A 61 -5.58 -7.93 6.25
C SER A 61 -6.12 -9.33 6.50
#